data_32c2803d10e794d8057e822c400a4652
#
_entry.id   32c2803d10e794d8057e822c400a4652
#
_cell.length_a   1.000
_cell.length_b   1.000
_cell.length_c   1.000
_cell.angle_alpha   90.00
_cell.angle_beta   90.00
_cell.angle_gamma   90.00
#
_symmetry.space_group_name_H-M   'P 1'
#
loop_
_entity.id
_entity.type
_entity.pdbx_description
1 polymer ?
#
loop_
_entity_poly.entity_id
_entity_poly.type
_entity_poly.pdbx_seq_one_letter_code
_entity_poly.pdbx_strand_id
1 'polypeptide(L)'
;MADSGLNAIVSQKIEVSPGLIILRVVPEGWDLPDFKAGQFTVLGLPGTAPRSEFSDPEPELKNPDKLIRRAYSVSSASITKEYIEFYITMVRSGALTPRIFALNPGDRIFLSQKFTGVFTLDNVEPDSNIVLLGTGTGLAPYMSMLRADLPCNSQRKYIIVHGARHSWDLGYRSELNTIANVCNNFTYIPAITRPDAEHITWRGTSGYIQELWQQGIIQEKSGLNPTPDNTHIFLCGNPSMIDSMVETLETEGFTEHSKKAPGQIHLERYW
;
A
#
# COMPACT_ATOMS: atom_id res chain seq x y z
N MET A 1 5.02 14.54 -33.79
CA MET A 1 4.13 13.77 -32.89
C MET A 1 3.85 14.68 -31.71
N ALA A 2 2.59 14.94 -31.39
CA ALA A 2 2.27 15.75 -30.22
C ALA A 2 2.90 15.08 -28.98
N ASP A 3 3.58 15.88 -28.17
CA ASP A 3 4.12 15.43 -26.89
C ASP A 3 2.95 14.89 -26.04
N SER A 4 2.86 13.60 -25.91
CA SER A 4 1.76 12.93 -25.20
C SER A 4 1.80 13.20 -23.69
N GLY A 5 2.80 13.93 -23.20
CA GLY A 5 3.09 14.15 -21.78
C GLY A 5 3.47 12.88 -21.03
N LEU A 6 3.69 11.75 -21.73
CA LEU A 6 4.17 10.50 -21.15
C LEU A 6 5.69 10.58 -21.05
N ASN A 7 6.21 10.32 -19.85
CA ASN A 7 7.61 10.60 -19.47
C ASN A 7 8.26 9.47 -18.67
N ALA A 8 7.66 8.30 -18.71
CA ALA A 8 8.18 7.12 -18.03
C ALA A 8 7.76 5.86 -18.78
N ILE A 9 8.48 4.76 -18.55
CA ILE A 9 8.29 3.45 -19.21
C ILE A 9 7.97 2.40 -18.16
N VAL A 10 6.99 1.54 -18.45
CA VAL A 10 6.73 0.34 -17.66
C VAL A 10 7.90 -0.62 -17.86
N SER A 11 8.69 -0.84 -16.82
CA SER A 11 9.82 -1.78 -16.87
C SER A 11 9.41 -3.20 -16.47
N GLN A 12 8.40 -3.33 -15.61
CA GLN A 12 7.91 -4.63 -15.16
C GLN A 12 6.44 -4.54 -14.74
N LYS A 13 5.68 -5.59 -15.06
CA LYS A 13 4.33 -5.82 -14.53
C LYS A 13 4.23 -7.26 -14.06
N ILE A 14 3.92 -7.46 -12.78
CA ILE A 14 3.75 -8.78 -12.17
C ILE A 14 2.27 -8.89 -11.78
N GLU A 15 1.57 -9.86 -12.33
CA GLU A 15 0.23 -10.20 -11.90
C GLU A 15 0.31 -11.03 -10.61
N VAL A 16 -0.24 -10.49 -9.54
CA VAL A 16 -0.32 -11.15 -8.23
C VAL A 16 -1.55 -12.06 -8.19
N SER A 17 -2.70 -11.52 -8.61
CA SER A 17 -3.96 -12.24 -8.82
C SER A 17 -4.78 -11.49 -9.87
N PRO A 18 -5.86 -12.07 -10.42
CA PRO A 18 -6.73 -11.37 -11.35
C PRO A 18 -7.22 -10.04 -10.77
N GLY A 19 -6.79 -8.94 -11.34
CA GLY A 19 -7.12 -7.60 -10.88
C GLY A 19 -6.20 -7.02 -9.79
N LEU A 20 -5.02 -7.61 -9.55
CA LEU A 20 -4.02 -7.11 -8.61
C LEU A 20 -2.62 -7.25 -9.19
N ILE A 21 -1.90 -6.15 -9.36
CA ILE A 21 -0.56 -6.12 -9.98
C ILE A 21 0.45 -5.37 -9.13
N ILE A 22 1.72 -5.74 -9.33
CA ILE A 22 2.88 -4.92 -8.99
C ILE A 22 3.40 -4.34 -10.30
N LEU A 23 3.48 -3.01 -10.37
CA LEU A 23 3.92 -2.26 -11.54
C LEU A 23 5.19 -1.50 -11.22
N ARG A 24 6.26 -1.72 -12.01
CA ARG A 24 7.49 -0.91 -11.95
C ARG A 24 7.57 0.02 -13.14
N VAL A 25 7.95 1.25 -12.85
CA VAL A 25 8.04 2.33 -13.83
C VAL A 25 9.41 3.00 -13.70
N VAL A 26 10.04 3.26 -14.86
CA VAL A 26 11.34 3.93 -14.94
C VAL A 26 11.15 5.28 -15.63
N PRO A 27 11.69 6.39 -15.10
CA PRO A 27 11.63 7.68 -15.76
C PRO A 27 12.37 7.67 -17.11
N GLU A 28 11.85 8.42 -18.08
CA GLU A 28 12.44 8.56 -19.40
C GLU A 28 12.99 9.99 -19.58
N GLY A 29 14.32 10.12 -19.56
CA GLY A 29 15.00 11.41 -19.77
C GLY A 29 15.03 12.33 -18.55
N TRP A 30 14.78 11.81 -17.35
CA TRP A 30 14.90 12.53 -16.08
C TRP A 30 15.23 11.56 -14.93
N ASP A 31 15.79 12.09 -13.82
CA ASP A 31 16.16 11.32 -12.64
C ASP A 31 15.06 11.36 -11.57
N LEU A 32 14.89 10.27 -10.85
CA LEU A 32 13.95 10.21 -9.72
C LEU A 32 14.42 11.16 -8.60
N PRO A 33 13.55 12.09 -8.15
CA PRO A 33 13.89 12.97 -7.03
C PRO A 33 13.92 12.18 -5.72
N ASP A 34 14.43 12.84 -4.68
CA ASP A 34 14.28 12.32 -3.33
C ASP A 34 12.82 12.36 -2.88
N PHE A 35 12.41 11.31 -2.19
CA PHE A 35 11.09 11.23 -1.56
C PHE A 35 11.21 10.46 -0.24
N LYS A 36 10.19 10.59 0.60
CA LYS A 36 10.11 9.89 1.88
C LYS A 36 9.29 8.62 1.73
N ALA A 37 9.74 7.55 2.37
CA ALA A 37 8.99 6.30 2.41
C ALA A 37 7.57 6.52 2.98
N GLY A 38 6.57 5.96 2.31
CA GLY A 38 5.16 6.19 2.61
C GLY A 38 4.50 7.31 1.80
N GLN A 39 5.25 8.10 1.01
CA GLN A 39 4.68 9.09 0.11
C GLN A 39 4.05 8.46 -1.15
N PHE A 40 3.23 9.25 -1.82
CA PHE A 40 2.60 8.91 -3.10
C PHE A 40 3.08 9.84 -4.22
N THR A 41 2.89 9.39 -5.45
CA THR A 41 3.02 10.21 -6.66
C THR A 41 1.83 9.96 -7.60
N VAL A 42 1.82 10.62 -8.76
CA VAL A 42 0.70 10.56 -9.70
C VAL A 42 1.10 9.79 -10.95
N LEU A 43 0.32 8.78 -11.28
CA LEU A 43 0.34 8.12 -12.58
C LEU A 43 -0.76 8.66 -13.48
N GLY A 44 -0.57 8.56 -14.82
CA GLY A 44 -1.56 9.02 -15.78
C GLY A 44 -1.43 8.36 -17.14
N LEU A 45 -2.59 8.25 -17.82
CA LEU A 45 -2.70 7.80 -19.20
C LEU A 45 -3.78 8.64 -19.92
N PRO A 46 -3.69 8.85 -21.24
CA PRO A 46 -4.75 9.49 -21.97
C PRO A 46 -6.02 8.63 -21.97
N GLY A 47 -7.18 9.25 -22.10
CA GLY A 47 -8.44 8.54 -22.22
C GLY A 47 -8.53 7.66 -23.46
N THR A 48 -7.71 7.91 -24.48
CA THR A 48 -7.56 7.08 -25.68
C THR A 48 -6.75 5.80 -25.45
N ALA A 49 -6.04 5.66 -24.31
CA ALA A 49 -5.27 4.46 -24.03
C ALA A 49 -6.19 3.23 -23.89
N PRO A 50 -5.75 2.06 -24.38
CA PRO A 50 -6.51 0.81 -24.27
C PRO A 50 -6.93 0.50 -22.84
N ARG A 51 -8.08 -0.15 -22.67
CA ARG A 51 -8.58 -0.66 -21.39
C ARG A 51 -8.47 -2.17 -21.37
N SER A 52 -8.25 -2.73 -20.18
CA SER A 52 -8.31 -4.17 -19.96
C SER A 52 -9.68 -4.73 -20.37
N GLU A 53 -9.70 -5.89 -20.99
CA GLU A 53 -10.91 -6.63 -21.36
C GLU A 53 -11.81 -6.98 -20.17
N PHE A 54 -11.23 -7.03 -18.97
CA PHE A 54 -11.98 -7.31 -17.72
C PHE A 54 -12.60 -6.05 -17.10
N SER A 55 -12.51 -4.89 -17.77
CA SER A 55 -13.11 -3.64 -17.28
C SER A 55 -14.57 -3.51 -17.68
N ASP A 56 -15.31 -2.76 -16.87
CA ASP A 56 -16.68 -2.40 -17.20
C ASP A 56 -16.71 -1.38 -18.36
N PRO A 57 -17.79 -1.29 -19.14
CA PRO A 57 -17.95 -0.27 -20.16
C PRO A 57 -17.76 1.15 -19.59
N GLU A 58 -17.12 2.02 -20.36
CA GLU A 58 -16.87 3.40 -19.97
C GLU A 58 -17.82 4.34 -20.73
N PRO A 59 -18.39 5.37 -20.08
CA PRO A 59 -19.11 6.41 -20.78
C PRO A 59 -18.18 7.20 -21.69
N GLU A 60 -18.75 7.84 -22.73
CA GLU A 60 -17.99 8.66 -23.67
C GLU A 60 -17.23 9.79 -22.94
N LEU A 61 -15.93 9.88 -23.20
CA LEU A 61 -15.07 10.90 -22.59
C LEU A 61 -15.15 12.21 -23.36
N LYS A 62 -15.43 13.32 -22.69
CA LYS A 62 -15.48 14.66 -23.30
C LYS A 62 -14.14 15.09 -23.92
N ASN A 63 -13.01 14.67 -23.33
CA ASN A 63 -11.66 15.00 -23.76
C ASN A 63 -10.77 13.74 -23.69
N PRO A 64 -10.86 12.84 -24.66
CA PRO A 64 -10.16 11.56 -24.61
C PRO A 64 -8.63 11.68 -24.67
N ASP A 65 -8.09 12.74 -25.27
CA ASP A 65 -6.63 12.97 -25.33
C ASP A 65 -6.04 13.51 -24.03
N LYS A 66 -6.89 14.00 -23.12
CA LYS A 66 -6.42 14.49 -21.82
C LYS A 66 -5.97 13.34 -20.92
N LEU A 67 -4.85 13.55 -20.20
CA LEU A 67 -4.37 12.61 -19.20
C LEU A 67 -5.37 12.45 -18.04
N ILE A 68 -5.80 11.23 -17.84
CA ILE A 68 -6.51 10.80 -16.63
C ILE A 68 -5.43 10.51 -15.59
N ARG A 69 -5.41 11.27 -14.50
CA ARG A 69 -4.35 11.20 -13.47
C ARG A 69 -4.93 10.76 -12.13
N ARG A 70 -4.20 9.88 -11.41
CA ARG A 70 -4.56 9.46 -10.05
C ARG A 70 -3.29 9.30 -9.21
N ALA A 71 -3.43 9.55 -7.92
CA ALA A 71 -2.39 9.32 -6.93
C ALA A 71 -2.27 7.81 -6.61
N TYR A 72 -1.04 7.36 -6.42
CA TYR A 72 -0.70 6.01 -5.99
C TYR A 72 0.44 6.07 -4.99
N SER A 73 0.27 5.39 -3.85
CA SER A 73 1.33 5.23 -2.87
C SER A 73 2.46 4.41 -3.45
N VAL A 74 3.69 4.85 -3.19
CA VAL A 74 4.90 4.16 -3.64
C VAL A 74 5.14 2.93 -2.77
N SER A 75 5.50 1.81 -3.39
CA SER A 75 5.89 0.58 -2.68
C SER A 75 7.39 0.26 -2.74
N SER A 76 8.15 0.89 -3.66
CA SER A 76 9.62 0.81 -3.65
C SER A 76 10.24 1.59 -2.49
N ALA A 77 11.46 1.23 -2.11
CA ALA A 77 12.25 1.99 -1.14
C ALA A 77 12.53 3.41 -1.64
N SER A 78 12.54 4.39 -0.76
CA SER A 78 12.90 5.78 -1.11
C SER A 78 14.38 5.95 -1.51
N ILE A 79 15.21 5.00 -1.15
CA ILE A 79 16.63 4.93 -1.53
C ILE A 79 16.84 4.32 -2.92
N THR A 80 15.85 3.62 -3.48
CA THR A 80 15.90 3.04 -4.83
C THR A 80 15.73 4.14 -5.88
N LYS A 81 16.72 4.30 -6.76
CA LYS A 81 16.73 5.33 -7.82
C LYS A 81 16.56 4.77 -9.23
N GLU A 82 16.49 3.45 -9.36
CA GLU A 82 16.43 2.74 -10.65
C GLU A 82 14.98 2.65 -11.18
N TYR A 83 13.99 2.61 -10.27
CA TYR A 83 12.57 2.51 -10.62
C TYR A 83 11.67 2.96 -9.48
N ILE A 84 10.42 3.24 -9.81
CA ILE A 84 9.33 3.37 -8.83
C ILE A 84 8.39 2.18 -8.97
N GLU A 85 8.00 1.59 -7.84
CA GLU A 85 7.09 0.46 -7.78
C GLU A 85 5.75 0.86 -7.16
N PHE A 86 4.68 0.31 -7.70
CA PHE A 86 3.31 0.51 -7.25
C PHE A 86 2.61 -0.83 -7.08
N TYR A 87 1.72 -0.91 -6.09
CA TYR A 87 0.84 -2.05 -5.86
C TYR A 87 -0.59 -1.62 -6.14
N ILE A 88 -1.20 -2.17 -7.19
CA ILE A 88 -2.42 -1.60 -7.79
C ILE A 88 -3.50 -2.66 -7.95
N THR A 89 -4.69 -2.35 -7.41
CA THR A 89 -5.92 -3.11 -7.67
C THR A 89 -6.70 -2.50 -8.82
N MET A 90 -7.27 -3.34 -9.68
CA MET A 90 -8.18 -2.91 -10.74
C MET A 90 -9.53 -2.49 -10.16
N VAL A 91 -9.91 -1.24 -10.39
CA VAL A 91 -11.28 -0.77 -10.22
C VAL A 91 -11.94 -0.88 -11.60
N ARG A 92 -12.77 -1.91 -11.82
CA ARG A 92 -13.31 -2.25 -13.15
C ARG A 92 -14.07 -1.09 -13.82
N SER A 93 -14.85 -0.35 -13.02
CA SER A 93 -15.56 0.86 -13.44
C SER A 93 -14.70 2.14 -13.45
N GLY A 94 -13.44 2.06 -12.97
CA GLY A 94 -12.54 3.19 -12.89
C GLY A 94 -12.04 3.66 -14.25
N ALA A 95 -11.63 4.91 -14.33
CA ALA A 95 -11.13 5.47 -15.57
C ALA A 95 -9.66 5.14 -15.83
N LEU A 96 -8.78 5.07 -14.79
CA LEU A 96 -7.34 4.90 -14.99
C LEU A 96 -6.87 3.46 -14.78
N THR A 97 -7.29 2.78 -13.71
CA THR A 97 -6.79 1.44 -13.41
C THR A 97 -7.01 0.43 -14.53
N PRO A 98 -8.17 0.39 -15.27
CA PRO A 98 -8.32 -0.48 -16.42
C PRO A 98 -7.28 -0.22 -17.53
N ARG A 99 -6.83 1.03 -17.70
CA ARG A 99 -5.81 1.40 -18.67
C ARG A 99 -4.41 0.96 -18.20
N ILE A 100 -4.12 1.11 -16.90
CA ILE A 100 -2.87 0.60 -16.31
C ILE A 100 -2.77 -0.91 -16.48
N PHE A 101 -3.88 -1.64 -16.30
CA PHE A 101 -3.90 -3.10 -16.46
C PHE A 101 -3.72 -3.57 -17.92
N ALA A 102 -4.01 -2.73 -18.89
CA ALA A 102 -3.76 -3.01 -20.31
C ALA A 102 -2.29 -2.78 -20.72
N LEU A 103 -1.48 -2.08 -19.91
CA LEU A 103 -0.08 -1.82 -20.21
C LEU A 103 0.76 -3.10 -20.18
N ASN A 104 1.78 -3.13 -21.02
CA ASN A 104 2.84 -4.14 -21.06
C ASN A 104 4.21 -3.51 -20.77
N PRO A 105 5.22 -4.30 -20.39
CA PRO A 105 6.60 -3.80 -20.34
C PRO A 105 7.01 -3.16 -21.67
N GLY A 106 7.59 -1.96 -21.61
CA GLY A 106 7.94 -1.14 -22.76
C GLY A 106 6.90 -0.04 -23.08
N ASP A 107 5.67 -0.14 -22.61
CA ASP A 107 4.66 0.90 -22.81
C ASP A 107 4.97 2.16 -21.98
N ARG A 108 4.56 3.32 -22.52
CA ARG A 108 4.79 4.61 -21.86
C ARG A 108 3.62 5.00 -20.97
N ILE A 109 3.95 5.65 -19.86
CA ILE A 109 3.01 6.18 -18.86
C ILE A 109 3.46 7.56 -18.40
N PHE A 110 2.53 8.40 -17.95
CA PHE A 110 2.88 9.61 -17.22
C PHE A 110 3.21 9.25 -15.77
N LEU A 111 4.37 9.72 -15.30
CA LEU A 111 4.81 9.69 -13.91
C LEU A 111 5.11 11.13 -13.44
N SER A 112 4.44 11.58 -12.38
CA SER A 112 4.73 12.89 -11.80
C SER A 112 6.12 12.90 -11.16
N GLN A 113 6.87 13.98 -11.37
CA GLN A 113 8.14 14.23 -10.69
C GLN A 113 7.95 14.69 -9.24
N LYS A 114 6.71 14.95 -8.82
CA LYS A 114 6.39 15.39 -7.46
C LYS A 114 5.89 14.23 -6.63
N PHE A 115 6.59 13.99 -5.52
CA PHE A 115 6.19 13.05 -4.48
C PHE A 115 5.65 13.84 -3.29
N THR A 116 4.52 13.43 -2.72
CA THR A 116 3.84 14.13 -1.63
C THR A 116 3.19 13.14 -0.68
N GLY A 117 2.72 13.64 0.45
CA GLY A 117 2.08 12.86 1.49
C GLY A 117 2.77 13.06 2.83
N VAL A 118 2.02 12.90 3.89
CA VAL A 118 2.48 13.01 5.28
C VAL A 118 2.42 11.67 6.03
N PHE A 119 2.05 10.62 5.32
CA PHE A 119 1.96 9.27 5.85
C PHE A 119 3.35 8.61 5.87
N THR A 120 4.21 9.13 6.75
CA THR A 120 5.62 8.75 6.88
C THR A 120 5.97 8.49 8.34
N LEU A 121 7.12 7.87 8.60
CA LEU A 121 7.62 7.62 9.96
C LEU A 121 8.32 8.83 10.60
N ASP A 122 8.33 9.99 9.95
CA ASP A 122 9.08 11.18 10.43
C ASP A 122 8.63 11.71 11.79
N ASN A 123 7.36 11.50 12.14
CA ASN A 123 6.77 12.00 13.37
C ASN A 123 6.59 10.89 14.42
N VAL A 124 7.38 9.84 14.32
CA VAL A 124 7.37 8.71 15.26
C VAL A 124 8.64 8.73 16.08
N GLU A 125 8.52 8.73 17.38
CA GLU A 125 9.65 8.68 18.30
C GLU A 125 10.50 7.43 18.05
N PRO A 126 11.84 7.52 18.13
CA PRO A 126 12.73 6.42 17.79
C PRO A 126 12.48 5.11 18.54
N ASP A 127 11.98 5.19 19.77
CA ASP A 127 11.75 4.03 20.65
C ASP A 127 10.31 3.48 20.60
N SER A 128 9.40 4.17 19.91
CA SER A 128 8.01 3.73 19.79
C SER A 128 7.87 2.58 18.80
N ASN A 129 7.05 1.59 19.13
CA ASN A 129 6.71 0.49 18.25
C ASN A 129 5.82 0.95 17.08
N ILE A 130 5.88 0.23 15.98
CA ILE A 130 5.13 0.54 14.77
C ILE A 130 4.18 -0.61 14.45
N VAL A 131 2.88 -0.31 14.40
CA VAL A 131 1.85 -1.25 13.94
C VAL A 131 1.23 -0.74 12.65
N LEU A 132 1.35 -1.50 11.58
CA LEU A 132 0.94 -1.16 10.22
C LEU A 132 -0.25 -2.07 9.83
N LEU A 133 -1.46 -1.53 9.88
CA LEU A 133 -2.69 -2.26 9.59
C LEU A 133 -3.18 -1.90 8.18
N GLY A 134 -3.08 -2.84 7.26
CA GLY A 134 -3.39 -2.59 5.85
C GLY A 134 -4.29 -3.63 5.22
N THR A 135 -5.22 -3.20 4.36
CA THR A 135 -6.02 -4.09 3.54
C THR A 135 -5.69 -3.91 2.06
N GLY A 136 -5.54 -5.03 1.34
CA GLY A 136 -5.25 -5.01 -0.08
C GLY A 136 -4.04 -4.16 -0.42
N THR A 137 -4.20 -3.19 -1.33
CA THR A 137 -3.12 -2.30 -1.76
C THR A 137 -2.72 -1.22 -0.75
N GLY A 138 -3.43 -1.11 0.37
CA GLY A 138 -2.98 -0.32 1.53
C GLY A 138 -1.65 -0.78 2.11
N LEU A 139 -1.15 -1.94 1.68
CA LEU A 139 0.20 -2.41 1.99
C LEU A 139 1.31 -1.58 1.30
N ALA A 140 1.03 -0.88 0.18
CA ALA A 140 2.05 -0.19 -0.61
C ALA A 140 2.95 0.76 0.19
N PRO A 141 2.43 1.74 0.96
CA PRO A 141 3.26 2.64 1.75
C PRO A 141 4.12 1.90 2.79
N TYR A 142 3.61 0.80 3.34
CA TYR A 142 4.34 -0.01 4.33
C TYR A 142 5.52 -0.74 3.71
N MET A 143 5.37 -1.25 2.49
CA MET A 143 6.50 -1.84 1.75
C MET A 143 7.60 -0.80 1.50
N SER A 144 7.23 0.43 1.15
CA SER A 144 8.20 1.52 0.99
C SER A 144 8.93 1.82 2.31
N MET A 145 8.21 1.89 3.43
CA MET A 145 8.79 2.13 4.76
C MET A 145 9.76 1.02 5.16
N LEU A 146 9.35 -0.24 5.06
CA LEU A 146 10.21 -1.38 5.42
C LEU A 146 11.47 -1.48 4.56
N ARG A 147 11.33 -1.28 3.27
CA ARG A 147 12.45 -1.37 2.31
C ARG A 147 13.41 -0.21 2.41
N ALA A 148 12.96 0.94 2.91
CA ALA A 148 13.82 2.11 3.09
C ALA A 148 14.70 1.98 4.32
N ASP A 149 14.12 1.55 5.45
CA ASP A 149 14.84 1.41 6.71
C ASP A 149 14.08 0.47 7.66
N LEU A 150 14.52 -0.76 7.76
CA LEU A 150 14.06 -1.72 8.77
C LEU A 150 15.22 -2.11 9.67
N PRO A 151 15.37 -1.49 10.84
CA PRO A 151 16.47 -1.81 11.76
C PRO A 151 16.21 -3.12 12.48
N CYS A 152 16.60 -4.25 11.88
CA CYS A 152 16.36 -5.61 12.39
C CYS A 152 16.93 -5.91 13.80
N ASN A 153 17.86 -5.08 14.28
CA ASN A 153 18.52 -5.25 15.58
C ASN A 153 18.10 -4.19 16.62
N SER A 154 17.02 -3.45 16.37
CA SER A 154 16.51 -2.45 17.32
C SER A 154 15.55 -3.09 18.34
N GLN A 155 15.31 -2.35 19.43
CA GLN A 155 14.28 -2.73 20.41
C GLN A 155 12.86 -2.42 19.90
N ARG A 156 12.72 -1.51 18.93
CA ARG A 156 11.47 -1.17 18.28
C ARG A 156 10.89 -2.36 17.55
N LYS A 157 9.66 -2.72 17.84
CA LYS A 157 8.91 -3.73 17.11
C LYS A 157 8.19 -3.14 15.91
N TYR A 158 8.20 -3.87 14.80
CA TYR A 158 7.42 -3.58 13.60
C TYR A 158 6.43 -4.72 13.37
N ILE A 159 5.16 -4.40 13.33
CA ILE A 159 4.10 -5.37 13.09
C ILE A 159 3.34 -4.97 11.83
N ILE A 160 3.23 -5.85 10.85
CA ILE A 160 2.31 -5.70 9.72
C ILE A 160 1.18 -6.69 9.83
N VAL A 161 -0.05 -6.19 9.81
CA VAL A 161 -1.25 -6.99 9.58
C VAL A 161 -1.76 -6.69 8.18
N HIS A 162 -1.70 -7.68 7.30
CA HIS A 162 -2.14 -7.56 5.92
C HIS A 162 -3.44 -8.34 5.70
N GLY A 163 -4.55 -7.62 5.60
CA GLY A 163 -5.86 -8.17 5.34
C GLY A 163 -6.16 -8.29 3.84
N ALA A 164 -6.66 -9.44 3.40
CA ALA A 164 -7.13 -9.69 2.06
C ALA A 164 -8.41 -10.54 2.07
N ARG A 165 -9.06 -10.72 0.90
CA ARG A 165 -10.17 -11.67 0.80
C ARG A 165 -9.68 -13.10 0.78
N HIS A 166 -8.63 -13.37 0.00
CA HIS A 166 -8.08 -14.70 -0.24
C HIS A 166 -6.56 -14.68 -0.11
N SER A 167 -5.96 -15.84 0.07
CA SER A 167 -4.51 -15.97 0.24
C SER A 167 -3.71 -15.55 -0.99
N TRP A 168 -4.26 -15.73 -2.19
CA TRP A 168 -3.65 -15.31 -3.45
C TRP A 168 -3.70 -13.80 -3.69
N ASP A 169 -4.49 -13.05 -2.92
CA ASP A 169 -4.52 -11.58 -2.93
C ASP A 169 -3.49 -10.96 -1.96
N LEU A 170 -2.75 -11.79 -1.22
CA LEU A 170 -1.68 -11.35 -0.32
C LEU A 170 -0.38 -11.14 -1.10
N GLY A 171 -0.30 -10.08 -1.88
CA GLY A 171 0.95 -9.69 -2.55
C GLY A 171 2.06 -9.41 -1.54
N TYR A 172 3.31 -9.56 -1.96
CA TYR A 172 4.50 -9.45 -1.10
C TYR A 172 4.57 -10.45 0.06
N ARG A 173 3.64 -11.41 0.16
CA ARG A 173 3.62 -12.38 1.27
C ARG A 173 4.94 -13.12 1.43
N SER A 174 5.56 -13.54 0.33
CA SER A 174 6.84 -14.25 0.37
C SER A 174 7.96 -13.36 0.90
N GLU A 175 8.02 -12.09 0.46
CA GLU A 175 9.00 -11.11 0.93
C GLU A 175 8.81 -10.83 2.43
N LEU A 176 7.58 -10.56 2.85
CA LEU A 176 7.26 -10.26 4.26
C LEU A 176 7.53 -11.46 5.19
N ASN A 177 7.24 -12.68 4.75
CA ASN A 177 7.61 -13.88 5.49
C ASN A 177 9.13 -14.04 5.61
N THR A 178 9.88 -13.75 4.53
CA THR A 178 11.34 -13.80 4.57
C THR A 178 11.90 -12.79 5.58
N ILE A 179 11.39 -11.56 5.56
CA ILE A 179 11.78 -10.52 6.53
C ILE A 179 11.46 -10.99 7.96
N ALA A 180 10.26 -11.53 8.20
CA ALA A 180 9.87 -12.04 9.53
C ALA A 180 10.75 -13.19 10.04
N ASN A 181 11.34 -13.97 9.13
CA ASN A 181 12.25 -15.06 9.51
C ASN A 181 13.68 -14.57 9.86
N VAL A 182 14.09 -13.39 9.37
CA VAL A 182 15.46 -12.87 9.57
C VAL A 182 15.53 -11.69 10.53
N CYS A 183 14.42 -10.96 10.73
CA CYS A 183 14.33 -9.82 11.63
C CYS A 183 13.52 -10.16 12.88
N ASN A 184 14.17 -10.33 14.02
CA ASN A 184 13.52 -10.73 15.27
C ASN A 184 12.51 -9.71 15.82
N ASN A 185 12.62 -8.44 15.42
CA ASN A 185 11.72 -7.36 15.83
C ASN A 185 10.64 -7.06 14.80
N PHE A 186 10.49 -7.90 13.76
CA PHE A 186 9.45 -7.78 12.75
C PHE A 186 8.46 -8.94 12.82
N THR A 187 7.18 -8.64 12.83
CA THR A 187 6.09 -9.63 12.81
C THR A 187 5.18 -9.37 11.62
N TYR A 188 4.94 -10.39 10.81
CA TYR A 188 3.98 -10.35 9.70
C TYR A 188 2.78 -11.25 9.99
N ILE A 189 1.58 -10.68 9.96
CA ILE A 189 0.31 -11.37 10.21
C ILE A 189 -0.56 -11.25 8.95
N PRO A 190 -0.46 -12.22 7.99
CA PRO A 190 -1.40 -12.30 6.89
C PRO A 190 -2.76 -12.78 7.40
N ALA A 191 -3.83 -12.07 7.05
CA ALA A 191 -5.20 -12.41 7.43
C ALA A 191 -6.11 -12.44 6.21
N ILE A 192 -6.98 -13.46 6.12
CA ILE A 192 -7.97 -13.54 5.04
C ILE A 192 -9.38 -13.58 5.59
N THR A 193 -10.34 -13.03 4.83
CA THR A 193 -11.74 -12.97 5.26
C THR A 193 -12.62 -14.05 4.61
N ARG A 194 -12.10 -14.82 3.65
CA ARG A 194 -12.82 -15.88 2.93
C ARG A 194 -12.07 -17.21 2.94
N PRO A 195 -11.76 -17.79 4.12
CA PRO A 195 -10.99 -19.03 4.20
C PRO A 195 -11.70 -20.22 3.56
N ASP A 196 -13.02 -20.23 3.54
CA ASP A 196 -13.81 -21.32 2.96
C ASP A 196 -13.80 -21.34 1.42
N ALA A 197 -13.36 -20.25 0.77
CA ALA A 197 -13.20 -20.15 -0.68
C ALA A 197 -11.80 -20.54 -1.17
N GLU A 198 -10.91 -20.92 -0.28
CA GLU A 198 -9.55 -21.34 -0.62
C GLU A 198 -9.55 -22.72 -1.30
N HIS A 199 -8.68 -22.90 -2.31
CA HIS A 199 -8.51 -24.21 -2.97
C HIS A 199 -7.85 -25.26 -2.06
N ILE A 200 -7.10 -24.81 -1.07
CA ILE A 200 -6.45 -25.62 -0.03
C ILE A 200 -6.75 -24.99 1.32
N THR A 201 -7.05 -25.80 2.33
CA THR A 201 -7.37 -25.32 3.68
C THR A 201 -6.36 -24.26 4.16
N TRP A 202 -6.87 -23.07 4.42
CA TRP A 202 -6.09 -21.99 5.00
C TRP A 202 -5.76 -22.29 6.47
N ARG A 203 -4.47 -22.23 6.82
CA ARG A 203 -4.00 -22.48 8.19
C ARG A 203 -3.46 -21.22 8.87
N GLY A 204 -3.57 -20.07 8.21
CA GLY A 204 -3.18 -18.78 8.74
C GLY A 204 -4.30 -18.10 9.54
N THR A 205 -4.12 -16.81 9.80
CA THR A 205 -5.13 -15.99 10.50
C THR A 205 -6.32 -15.72 9.60
N SER A 206 -7.54 -15.82 10.15
CA SER A 206 -8.79 -15.52 9.44
C SER A 206 -9.61 -14.52 10.24
N GLY A 207 -10.24 -13.57 9.54
CA GLY A 207 -11.09 -12.53 10.12
C GLY A 207 -10.75 -11.13 9.64
N TYR A 208 -11.54 -10.18 10.02
CA TYR A 208 -11.31 -8.76 9.76
C TYR A 208 -10.28 -8.21 10.76
N ILE A 209 -9.45 -7.24 10.33
CA ILE A 209 -8.37 -6.67 11.14
C ILE A 209 -8.87 -6.14 12.48
N GLN A 210 -10.01 -5.41 12.48
CA GLN A 210 -10.61 -4.88 13.69
C GLN A 210 -11.05 -5.97 14.69
N GLU A 211 -11.57 -7.09 14.18
CA GLU A 211 -11.95 -8.24 15.00
C GLU A 211 -10.71 -8.91 15.60
N LEU A 212 -9.66 -9.08 14.80
CA LEU A 212 -8.38 -9.64 15.26
C LEU A 212 -7.72 -8.79 16.33
N TRP A 213 -7.85 -7.46 16.22
CA TRP A 213 -7.39 -6.51 17.25
C TRP A 213 -8.18 -6.67 18.55
N GLN A 214 -9.51 -6.62 18.48
CA GLN A 214 -10.41 -6.73 19.64
C GLN A 214 -10.29 -8.09 20.36
N GLN A 215 -10.00 -9.16 19.63
CA GLN A 215 -9.78 -10.51 20.19
C GLN A 215 -8.37 -10.70 20.75
N GLY A 216 -7.48 -9.70 20.66
CA GLY A 216 -6.11 -9.79 21.15
C GLY A 216 -5.16 -10.67 20.31
N ILE A 217 -5.61 -11.12 19.11
CA ILE A 217 -4.82 -12.03 18.26
C ILE A 217 -3.54 -11.35 17.75
N ILE A 218 -3.62 -10.05 17.44
CA ILE A 218 -2.47 -9.27 16.96
C ILE A 218 -1.44 -9.15 18.09
N GLN A 219 -1.90 -8.86 19.30
CA GLN A 219 -1.09 -8.72 20.50
C GLN A 219 -0.40 -10.06 20.85
N GLU A 220 -1.16 -11.15 20.83
CA GLU A 220 -0.62 -12.50 21.09
C GLU A 220 0.48 -12.87 20.08
N LYS A 221 0.22 -12.71 18.78
CA LYS A 221 1.15 -13.10 17.71
C LYS A 221 2.40 -12.23 17.67
N SER A 222 2.31 -10.97 18.02
CA SER A 222 3.44 -10.02 18.00
C SER A 222 4.19 -9.97 19.32
N GLY A 223 3.59 -10.45 20.40
CA GLY A 223 4.11 -10.27 21.75
C GLY A 223 4.25 -8.80 22.15
N LEU A 224 3.44 -7.91 21.52
CA LEU A 224 3.38 -6.50 21.84
C LEU A 224 2.05 -6.20 22.54
N ASN A 225 2.10 -5.43 23.61
CA ASN A 225 0.92 -4.80 24.21
C ASN A 225 0.93 -3.31 23.83
N PRO A 226 0.21 -2.90 22.76
CA PRO A 226 0.21 -1.52 22.29
C PRO A 226 -0.47 -0.60 23.29
N THR A 227 0.16 0.54 23.55
CA THR A 227 -0.41 1.65 24.34
C THR A 227 -0.09 2.98 23.65
N PRO A 228 -0.84 4.06 23.93
CA PRO A 228 -0.53 5.38 23.39
C PRO A 228 0.89 5.87 23.68
N ASP A 229 1.48 5.41 24.78
CA ASP A 229 2.82 5.82 25.22
C ASP A 229 3.95 5.07 24.49
N ASN A 230 3.67 3.91 23.88
CA ASN A 230 4.71 3.05 23.33
C ASN A 230 4.54 2.65 21.88
N THR A 231 3.42 3.03 21.21
CA THR A 231 3.09 2.52 19.88
C THR A 231 2.44 3.55 19.00
N HIS A 232 2.89 3.66 17.75
CA HIS A 232 2.19 4.35 16.68
C HIS A 232 1.52 3.35 15.74
N ILE A 233 0.29 3.65 15.32
CA ILE A 233 -0.55 2.77 14.50
C ILE A 233 -0.87 3.46 13.18
N PHE A 234 -0.55 2.81 12.07
CA PHE A 234 -0.77 3.29 10.73
C PHE A 234 -1.90 2.49 10.09
N LEU A 235 -2.91 3.17 9.57
CA LEU A 235 -4.10 2.58 8.96
C LEU A 235 -4.18 2.97 7.49
N CYS A 236 -4.22 1.98 6.58
CA CYS A 236 -4.33 2.23 5.15
C CYS A 236 -5.13 1.12 4.45
N GLY A 237 -6.02 1.48 3.54
CA GLY A 237 -6.81 0.55 2.76
C GLY A 237 -8.32 0.81 2.82
N ASN A 238 -9.12 -0.21 3.14
CA ASN A 238 -10.59 -0.12 3.13
C ASN A 238 -11.09 0.92 4.14
N PRO A 239 -11.91 1.92 3.72
CA PRO A 239 -12.43 2.96 4.60
C PRO A 239 -13.17 2.43 5.82
N SER A 240 -14.02 1.40 5.65
CA SER A 240 -14.75 0.82 6.79
C SER A 240 -13.80 0.16 7.81
N MET A 241 -12.70 -0.43 7.37
CA MET A 241 -11.67 -0.95 8.28
C MET A 241 -11.00 0.20 9.05
N ILE A 242 -10.65 1.28 8.34
CA ILE A 242 -10.01 2.45 8.96
C ILE A 242 -10.95 3.06 10.01
N ASP A 243 -12.21 3.31 9.65
CA ASP A 243 -13.18 3.94 10.56
C ASP A 243 -13.41 3.07 11.80
N SER A 244 -13.65 1.77 11.66
CA SER A 244 -13.83 0.85 12.78
C SER A 244 -12.59 0.73 13.66
N MET A 245 -11.39 0.76 13.06
CA MET A 245 -10.14 0.75 13.84
C MET A 245 -9.94 2.06 14.62
N VAL A 246 -10.22 3.22 14.02
CA VAL A 246 -10.14 4.51 14.72
C VAL A 246 -11.07 4.51 15.93
N GLU A 247 -12.35 4.14 15.76
CA GLU A 247 -13.31 4.04 16.87
C GLU A 247 -12.79 3.13 18.00
N THR A 248 -12.27 1.96 17.64
CA THR A 248 -11.71 1.02 18.63
C THR A 248 -10.52 1.62 19.37
N LEU A 249 -9.55 2.16 18.63
CA LEU A 249 -8.32 2.71 19.20
C LEU A 249 -8.56 3.95 20.08
N GLU A 250 -9.53 4.79 19.74
CA GLU A 250 -9.92 5.94 20.55
C GLU A 250 -10.48 5.50 21.92
N THR A 251 -11.22 4.38 21.98
CA THR A 251 -11.67 3.81 23.27
C THR A 251 -10.52 3.29 24.13
N GLU A 252 -9.38 2.95 23.50
CA GLU A 252 -8.15 2.51 24.15
C GLU A 252 -7.20 3.68 24.50
N GLY A 253 -7.62 4.93 24.23
CA GLY A 253 -6.89 6.16 24.57
C GLY A 253 -5.93 6.66 23.50
N PHE A 254 -5.83 6.02 22.32
CA PHE A 254 -5.07 6.53 21.18
C PHE A 254 -5.78 7.74 20.57
N THR A 255 -5.01 8.65 19.97
CA THR A 255 -5.55 9.85 19.31
C THR A 255 -5.06 9.95 17.87
N GLU A 256 -5.91 10.50 16.98
CA GLU A 256 -5.55 10.70 15.58
C GLU A 256 -4.46 11.77 15.45
N HIS A 257 -3.42 11.45 14.68
CA HIS A 257 -2.32 12.36 14.39
C HIS A 257 -2.72 13.40 13.34
N SER A 258 -2.45 14.66 13.65
CA SER A 258 -2.56 15.75 12.69
C SER A 258 -1.39 16.73 12.85
N LYS A 259 -1.20 17.61 11.86
CA LYS A 259 -0.19 18.69 11.96
C LYS A 259 -0.38 19.63 13.15
N LYS A 260 -1.60 19.73 13.66
CA LYS A 260 -1.94 20.64 14.78
C LYS A 260 -1.98 19.92 16.12
N ALA A 261 -2.23 18.63 16.12
CA ALA A 261 -2.35 17.81 17.32
C ALA A 261 -1.60 16.48 17.05
N PRO A 262 -0.37 16.34 17.57
CA PRO A 262 0.33 15.05 17.50
C PRO A 262 -0.49 13.95 18.19
N GLY A 263 -0.53 12.78 17.57
CA GLY A 263 -1.23 11.59 18.06
C GLY A 263 -0.58 10.33 17.49
N GLN A 264 -1.09 9.19 17.87
CA GLN A 264 -0.48 7.90 17.56
C GLN A 264 -1.14 7.20 16.38
N ILE A 265 -2.37 7.61 15.96
CA ILE A 265 -3.09 7.02 14.84
C ILE A 265 -2.80 7.82 13.58
N HIS A 266 -2.13 7.21 12.61
CA HIS A 266 -1.82 7.79 11.31
C HIS A 266 -2.72 7.18 10.24
N LEU A 267 -3.35 8.01 9.41
CA LEU A 267 -4.34 7.57 8.41
C LEU A 267 -3.92 7.93 7.00
N GLU A 268 -4.11 6.99 6.06
CA GLU A 268 -4.12 7.28 4.63
C GLU A 268 -5.38 6.69 4.00
N ARG A 269 -6.24 7.54 3.43
CA ARG A 269 -7.49 7.17 2.77
C ARG A 269 -7.35 7.37 1.27
N TYR A 270 -7.63 6.35 0.47
CA TYR A 270 -7.48 6.41 -0.99
C TYR A 270 -8.73 6.92 -1.72
N TRP A 271 -9.88 6.96 -1.07
CA TRP A 271 -11.20 7.39 -1.59
C TRP A 271 -12.02 8.13 -0.58
#